data_f1b9cf458ba951ef58ab37a1b9537941
#
_entry.id   f1b9cf458ba951ef58ab37a1b9537941
#
_cell.length_a   1.000
_cell.length_b   1.000
_cell.length_c   1.000
_cell.angle_alpha   90.00
_cell.angle_beta   90.00
_cell.angle_gamma   90.00
#
_symmetry.space_group_name_H-M   'P 1'
#
loop_
_entity.id
_entity.type
_entity.pdbx_description
1 polymer ?
#
loop_
_entity_poly.entity_id
_entity_poly.type
_entity_poly.pdbx_seq_one_letter_code
_entity_poly.pdbx_strand_id
1 'polypeptide(L)'
;MPKITTMKFLLLLMVVELTLLHRSEGDAWWHHRKPHKPHCDSSRPPGFNWANQWQQTFVYSCPKGSSLSRWYSIHRNCKEDRIHHFECRKVNEPYSAHCKWTSYVNTYDNPVKFKCGNNGFVSGVRSEYSPYHKDRRFCFLCCNKPRLFPHDCKSTPLQNNWDAVLDYRVPNGYTLAGVNSHHDNSKEDRRWGFEICKFLSCQ
;
A
#
# COMPACT_ATOMS: atom_id res chain seq x y z
N MET A 1 -7.18 89.08 -24.15
CA MET A 1 -6.96 87.65 -24.35
C MET A 1 -6.10 87.11 -23.21
N PRO A 2 -6.70 86.52 -22.19
CA PRO A 2 -5.98 85.58 -21.32
C PRO A 2 -6.86 84.35 -20.97
N LYS A 3 -7.04 83.41 -21.88
CA LYS A 3 -7.76 82.17 -21.60
C LYS A 3 -6.94 80.87 -21.77
N ILE A 4 -5.70 81.03 -22.24
CA ILE A 4 -4.88 79.82 -22.54
C ILE A 4 -4.02 79.38 -21.34
N THR A 5 -3.70 80.27 -20.42
CA THR A 5 -2.80 80.00 -19.30
C THR A 5 -3.49 79.21 -18.16
N THR A 6 -4.77 79.52 -17.92
CA THR A 6 -5.55 78.84 -16.90
C THR A 6 -5.89 77.37 -17.23
N MET A 7 -6.07 77.11 -18.53
CA MET A 7 -6.40 75.73 -18.97
C MET A 7 -5.19 74.81 -18.89
N LYS A 8 -3.96 75.32 -19.14
CA LYS A 8 -2.75 74.52 -18.95
C LYS A 8 -2.42 74.24 -17.50
N PHE A 9 -2.78 75.14 -16.58
CA PHE A 9 -2.56 74.95 -15.15
C PHE A 9 -3.54 73.88 -14.54
N LEU A 10 -4.78 73.89 -15.00
CA LEU A 10 -5.75 72.85 -14.61
C LEU A 10 -5.37 71.49 -15.15
N LEU A 11 -4.87 71.35 -16.37
CA LEU A 11 -4.39 70.10 -16.92
C LEU A 11 -3.18 69.54 -16.15
N LEU A 12 -2.26 70.44 -15.72
CA LEU A 12 -1.11 69.99 -14.92
C LEU A 12 -1.48 69.49 -13.54
N LEU A 13 -2.47 70.11 -12.89
CA LEU A 13 -3.00 69.63 -11.60
C LEU A 13 -3.70 68.28 -11.72
N MET A 14 -4.49 68.07 -12.78
CA MET A 14 -5.15 66.79 -13.03
C MET A 14 -4.15 65.64 -13.28
N VAL A 15 -3.04 65.92 -13.98
CA VAL A 15 -2.02 64.92 -14.23
C VAL A 15 -1.24 64.58 -12.96
N VAL A 16 -1.00 65.57 -12.06
CA VAL A 16 -0.34 65.32 -10.78
C VAL A 16 -1.23 64.51 -9.83
N GLU A 17 -2.55 64.77 -9.78
CA GLU A 17 -3.47 63.94 -8.96
C GLU A 17 -3.59 62.52 -9.50
N LEU A 18 -3.62 62.31 -10.82
CA LEU A 18 -3.66 60.97 -11.42
C LEU A 18 -2.36 60.17 -11.14
N THR A 19 -1.21 60.84 -11.06
CA THR A 19 0.06 60.14 -10.73
C THR A 19 0.17 59.85 -9.22
N LEU A 20 -0.50 60.59 -8.35
CA LEU A 20 -0.52 60.34 -6.92
C LEU A 20 -1.50 59.21 -6.56
N LEU A 21 -2.59 59.05 -7.32
CA LEU A 21 -3.56 57.93 -7.13
C LEU A 21 -2.99 56.58 -7.62
N HIS A 22 -2.00 56.59 -8.54
CA HIS A 22 -1.35 55.34 -8.99
C HIS A 22 -0.20 54.87 -8.08
N ARG A 23 0.10 55.58 -7.00
CA ARG A 23 1.24 55.26 -6.11
C ARG A 23 0.81 54.64 -4.78
N SER A 24 -0.45 54.30 -4.62
CA SER A 24 -0.96 53.65 -3.39
C SER A 24 -1.43 52.21 -3.55
N GLU A 25 -1.25 51.60 -4.72
CA GLU A 25 -1.26 50.16 -4.80
C GLU A 25 0.13 49.68 -4.40
N GLY A 26 0.37 49.76 -3.10
CA GLY A 26 1.56 49.20 -2.48
C GLY A 26 1.60 47.72 -2.81
N ASP A 27 2.82 47.30 -3.18
CA ASP A 27 3.22 45.94 -3.34
C ASP A 27 2.71 45.06 -2.19
N ALA A 28 1.47 44.60 -2.28
CA ALA A 28 1.00 43.47 -1.51
C ALA A 28 1.81 42.28 -2.03
N TRP A 29 3.01 42.11 -1.49
CA TRP A 29 3.75 40.87 -1.60
C TRP A 29 2.87 39.75 -1.04
N TRP A 30 2.01 39.20 -1.89
CA TRP A 30 1.38 37.92 -1.66
C TRP A 30 2.53 36.91 -1.60
N HIS A 31 3.10 36.78 -0.40
CA HIS A 31 3.82 35.56 -0.08
C HIS A 31 2.81 34.43 -0.28
N HIS A 32 2.74 33.87 -1.47
CA HIS A 32 2.19 32.56 -1.70
C HIS A 32 3.01 31.63 -0.81
N ARG A 33 2.61 31.52 0.46
CA ARG A 33 3.04 30.39 1.28
C ARG A 33 2.62 29.18 0.48
N LYS A 34 3.58 28.50 -0.14
CA LYS A 34 3.35 27.20 -0.75
C LYS A 34 2.52 26.42 0.27
N PRO A 35 1.36 25.85 -0.10
CA PRO A 35 0.58 25.09 0.83
C PRO A 35 1.51 24.08 1.49
N HIS A 36 1.62 24.12 2.80
CA HIS A 36 2.41 23.19 3.58
C HIS A 36 1.88 21.81 3.20
N LYS A 37 2.66 21.01 2.46
CA LYS A 37 2.28 19.61 2.24
C LYS A 37 2.04 19.02 3.62
N PRO A 38 0.86 18.46 3.91
CA PRO A 38 0.60 17.89 5.21
C PRO A 38 1.73 16.91 5.52
N HIS A 39 2.34 17.07 6.70
CA HIS A 39 3.44 16.21 7.13
C HIS A 39 2.95 14.76 7.12
N CYS A 40 3.54 13.96 6.23
CA CYS A 40 3.20 12.54 6.16
C CYS A 40 3.82 11.82 7.35
N ASP A 41 3.01 11.49 8.34
CA ASP A 41 3.44 10.71 9.47
C ASP A 41 3.96 9.34 9.01
N SER A 42 5.19 9.02 9.37
CA SER A 42 5.86 7.75 9.05
C SER A 42 5.76 6.73 10.19
N SER A 43 5.11 7.08 11.29
CA SER A 43 4.93 6.17 12.42
C SER A 43 4.16 4.92 12.02
N ARG A 44 4.44 3.83 12.69
CA ARG A 44 3.71 2.59 12.59
C ARG A 44 2.85 2.43 13.84
N PRO A 45 1.57 2.08 13.71
CA PRO A 45 0.74 1.84 14.89
C PRO A 45 1.39 0.84 15.84
N PRO A 46 1.34 1.07 17.15
CA PRO A 46 1.86 0.14 18.15
C PRO A 46 1.05 -1.15 18.23
N GLY A 47 1.59 -2.17 18.88
CA GLY A 47 0.90 -3.43 19.14
C GLY A 47 1.07 -4.50 18.06
N PHE A 48 1.86 -4.25 17.01
CA PHE A 48 2.15 -5.21 15.96
C PHE A 48 3.65 -5.35 15.68
N ASN A 49 4.09 -6.56 15.42
CA ASN A 49 5.41 -6.83 14.85
C ASN A 49 5.32 -6.68 13.33
N TRP A 50 5.50 -5.46 12.85
CA TRP A 50 5.44 -5.13 11.43
C TRP A 50 6.59 -5.79 10.66
N ALA A 51 6.26 -6.46 9.56
CA ALA A 51 7.23 -7.11 8.68
C ALA A 51 8.06 -6.10 7.87
N ASN A 52 7.52 -4.90 7.64
CA ASN A 52 8.20 -3.82 6.91
C ASN A 52 7.99 -2.46 7.56
N GLN A 53 8.84 -1.53 7.16
CA GLN A 53 8.54 -0.10 7.23
C GLN A 53 7.91 0.35 5.89
N TRP A 54 7.38 1.58 5.88
CA TRP A 54 6.85 2.17 4.65
C TRP A 54 7.90 2.13 3.53
N GLN A 55 7.48 1.70 2.34
CA GLN A 55 8.28 1.69 1.10
C GLN A 55 9.53 0.79 1.15
N GLN A 56 9.70 -0.05 2.17
CA GLN A 56 10.83 -0.95 2.28
C GLN A 56 10.51 -2.37 1.81
N THR A 57 11.52 -3.01 1.25
CA THR A 57 11.52 -4.46 1.00
C THR A 57 11.44 -5.22 2.31
N PHE A 58 10.75 -6.35 2.31
CA PHE A 58 10.73 -7.25 3.46
C PHE A 58 10.74 -8.72 3.06
N VAL A 59 11.15 -9.54 4.02
CA VAL A 59 11.03 -10.99 3.98
C VAL A 59 10.45 -11.42 5.33
N TYR A 60 9.34 -12.15 5.27
CA TYR A 60 8.74 -12.77 6.45
C TYR A 60 8.55 -14.26 6.21
N SER A 61 8.89 -15.09 7.16
CA SER A 61 8.68 -16.53 7.09
C SER A 61 8.19 -17.06 8.44
N CYS A 62 7.24 -17.98 8.37
CA CYS A 62 6.77 -18.72 9.53
C CYS A 62 7.84 -19.68 10.05
N PRO A 63 7.78 -20.04 11.33
CA PRO A 63 8.55 -21.16 11.85
C PRO A 63 8.30 -22.44 11.06
N LYS A 64 9.30 -23.31 11.01
CA LYS A 64 9.22 -24.59 10.27
C LYS A 64 7.96 -25.37 10.65
N GLY A 65 7.26 -25.86 9.64
CA GLY A 65 6.00 -26.61 9.81
C GLY A 65 4.77 -25.75 10.08
N SER A 66 4.86 -24.44 9.91
CA SER A 66 3.75 -23.51 10.11
C SER A 66 3.36 -22.82 8.80
N SER A 67 2.11 -22.43 8.70
CA SER A 67 1.51 -21.62 7.62
C SER A 67 1.12 -20.25 8.13
N LEU A 68 1.03 -19.27 7.25
CA LEU A 68 0.40 -18.00 7.57
C LEU A 68 -1.04 -18.23 8.02
N SER A 69 -1.40 -17.66 9.17
CA SER A 69 -2.74 -17.78 9.77
C SER A 69 -3.45 -16.42 9.89
N ARG A 70 -2.71 -15.34 9.82
CA ARG A 70 -3.25 -13.98 9.73
C ARG A 70 -2.42 -13.15 8.78
N TRP A 71 -3.10 -12.34 7.99
CA TRP A 71 -2.51 -11.26 7.21
C TRP A 71 -3.20 -9.96 7.59
N TYR A 72 -2.49 -9.10 8.28
CA TYR A 72 -2.94 -7.78 8.68
C TYR A 72 -2.12 -6.73 7.94
N SER A 73 -2.76 -5.74 7.35
CA SER A 73 -2.04 -4.62 6.74
C SER A 73 -2.85 -3.34 6.78
N ILE A 74 -2.15 -2.22 6.82
CA ILE A 74 -2.73 -0.88 6.72
C ILE A 74 -2.10 -0.15 5.54
N HIS A 75 -2.92 0.62 4.85
CA HIS A 75 -2.49 1.56 3.81
C HIS A 75 -2.33 2.96 4.37
N ARG A 76 -1.49 3.77 3.73
CA ARG A 76 -1.37 5.19 4.03
C ARG A 76 -1.18 5.97 2.72
N ASN A 77 -2.17 6.77 2.35
CA ASN A 77 -2.21 7.50 1.08
C ASN A 77 -0.98 8.38 0.85
N CYS A 78 -0.48 9.07 1.89
CA CYS A 78 0.71 9.90 1.75
C CYS A 78 2.03 9.10 1.61
N LYS A 79 1.99 7.79 1.83
CA LYS A 79 3.09 6.85 1.59
C LYS A 79 2.90 6.05 0.32
N GLU A 80 1.65 6.01 -0.19
CA GLU A 80 1.28 5.22 -1.38
C GLU A 80 1.74 3.76 -1.22
N ASP A 81 1.58 3.21 0.01
CA ASP A 81 2.11 1.91 0.39
C ASP A 81 1.35 1.29 1.55
N ARG A 82 1.56 -0.04 1.73
CA ARG A 82 1.08 -0.83 2.85
C ARG A 82 2.23 -1.34 3.71
N ILE A 83 2.03 -1.33 5.03
CA ILE A 83 2.82 -2.13 5.95
C ILE A 83 2.03 -3.36 6.37
N HIS A 84 2.76 -4.43 6.64
CA HIS A 84 2.21 -5.77 6.84
C HIS A 84 2.64 -6.35 8.17
N HIS A 85 1.71 -7.06 8.81
CA HIS A 85 1.96 -7.92 9.96
C HIS A 85 1.35 -9.29 9.67
N PHE A 86 2.04 -10.34 10.09
CA PHE A 86 1.64 -11.71 9.87
C PHE A 86 1.67 -12.50 11.18
N GLU A 87 0.76 -13.46 11.29
CA GLU A 87 0.80 -14.50 12.33
C GLU A 87 0.88 -15.86 11.68
N CYS A 88 1.43 -16.82 12.40
CA CYS A 88 1.61 -18.20 11.94
C CYS A 88 0.91 -19.20 12.83
N ARG A 89 0.46 -20.29 12.25
CA ARG A 89 -0.12 -21.43 12.96
C ARG A 89 0.53 -22.72 12.46
N LYS A 90 0.83 -23.65 13.39
CA LYS A 90 1.33 -24.97 13.02
C LYS A 90 0.35 -25.68 12.12
N VAL A 91 0.85 -26.32 11.07
CA VAL A 91 0.10 -27.27 10.27
C VAL A 91 0.33 -28.63 10.91
N ASN A 92 -0.73 -29.13 11.55
CA ASN A 92 -0.67 -30.36 12.37
C ASN A 92 -0.26 -31.54 11.50
N GLU A 93 1.01 -31.97 11.66
CA GLU A 93 1.57 -33.22 11.16
C GLU A 93 3.06 -33.34 11.51
N PRO A 94 3.55 -34.53 11.85
CA PRO A 94 4.92 -34.71 12.37
C PRO A 94 6.04 -34.63 11.31
N TYR A 95 5.71 -34.49 10.01
CA TYR A 95 6.71 -34.56 8.95
C TYR A 95 7.34 -33.21 8.61
N SER A 96 8.62 -33.23 8.24
CA SER A 96 9.32 -32.05 7.79
C SER A 96 8.74 -31.53 6.48
N ALA A 97 8.33 -30.26 6.46
CA ALA A 97 7.91 -29.61 5.23
C ALA A 97 9.10 -29.24 4.34
N HIS A 98 8.97 -29.48 3.04
CA HIS A 98 9.88 -28.95 2.04
C HIS A 98 9.38 -27.57 1.61
N CYS A 99 10.21 -26.55 1.76
CA CYS A 99 9.83 -25.17 1.47
C CYS A 99 10.73 -24.58 0.40
N LYS A 100 10.12 -23.86 -0.55
CA LYS A 100 10.83 -23.16 -1.60
C LYS A 100 10.20 -21.80 -1.86
N TRP A 101 11.02 -20.76 -2.03
CA TRP A 101 10.57 -19.46 -2.50
C TRP A 101 10.23 -19.52 -4.00
N THR A 102 9.13 -18.86 -4.37
CA THR A 102 8.84 -18.61 -5.78
C THR A 102 9.73 -17.50 -6.33
N SER A 103 9.75 -17.34 -7.65
CA SER A 103 10.06 -16.05 -8.28
C SER A 103 8.96 -15.05 -7.96
N TYR A 104 9.09 -13.78 -8.40
CA TYR A 104 7.99 -12.82 -8.31
C TYR A 104 6.78 -13.33 -9.10
N VAL A 105 5.62 -13.33 -8.45
CA VAL A 105 4.38 -13.87 -9.01
C VAL A 105 3.54 -12.80 -9.72
N ASN A 106 3.94 -11.54 -9.61
CA ASN A 106 3.40 -10.41 -10.36
C ASN A 106 4.51 -9.47 -10.79
N THR A 107 4.26 -8.68 -11.83
CA THR A 107 4.93 -7.42 -12.09
C THR A 107 4.19 -6.29 -11.36
N TYR A 108 4.80 -5.11 -11.28
CA TYR A 108 4.15 -3.94 -10.70
C TYR A 108 2.86 -3.60 -11.47
N ASP A 109 1.89 -3.02 -10.79
CA ASP A 109 0.56 -2.60 -11.29
C ASP A 109 -0.34 -3.76 -11.76
N ASN A 110 0.19 -4.98 -11.80
CA ASN A 110 -0.54 -6.15 -12.27
C ASN A 110 -1.13 -6.99 -11.12
N PRO A 111 -2.20 -7.74 -11.39
CA PRO A 111 -2.81 -8.62 -10.40
C PRO A 111 -1.86 -9.69 -9.88
N VAL A 112 -2.01 -10.04 -8.61
CA VAL A 112 -1.49 -11.29 -8.06
C VAL A 112 -2.58 -12.36 -8.23
N LYS A 113 -2.25 -13.47 -8.87
CA LYS A 113 -3.07 -14.70 -8.93
C LYS A 113 -2.13 -15.86 -8.64
N PHE A 114 -2.13 -16.31 -7.42
CA PHE A 114 -1.12 -17.26 -6.97
C PHE A 114 -1.71 -18.35 -6.06
N LYS A 115 -1.26 -19.58 -6.30
CA LYS A 115 -1.49 -20.75 -5.46
C LYS A 115 -0.21 -21.57 -5.38
N CYS A 116 0.14 -22.07 -4.20
CA CYS A 116 1.26 -22.97 -4.03
C CYS A 116 1.04 -24.27 -4.80
N GLY A 117 2.02 -24.65 -5.62
CA GLY A 117 2.04 -25.93 -6.31
C GLY A 117 2.32 -27.12 -5.37
N ASN A 118 2.27 -28.35 -5.91
CA ASN A 118 2.60 -29.57 -5.19
C ASN A 118 1.86 -29.76 -3.86
N ASN A 119 0.56 -29.46 -3.86
CA ASN A 119 -0.27 -29.55 -2.66
C ASN A 119 0.29 -28.70 -1.49
N GLY A 120 0.92 -27.58 -1.80
CA GLY A 120 1.59 -26.75 -0.82
C GLY A 120 0.68 -25.70 -0.17
N PHE A 121 1.23 -25.09 0.85
CA PHE A 121 0.62 -23.97 1.58
C PHE A 121 1.62 -22.80 1.73
N VAL A 122 1.09 -21.60 1.96
CA VAL A 122 1.90 -20.38 2.07
C VAL A 122 2.46 -20.28 3.50
N SER A 123 3.79 -20.27 3.59
CA SER A 123 4.53 -20.18 4.85
C SER A 123 5.36 -18.90 4.98
N GLY A 124 5.35 -18.04 3.97
CA GLY A 124 6.06 -16.76 4.02
C GLY A 124 5.77 -15.87 2.84
N VAL A 125 6.13 -14.59 2.99
CA VAL A 125 5.98 -13.54 2.00
C VAL A 125 7.27 -12.74 1.90
N ARG A 126 7.74 -12.53 0.68
CA ARG A 126 8.75 -11.54 0.36
C ARG A 126 8.12 -10.51 -0.55
N SER A 127 8.39 -9.25 -0.31
CA SER A 127 7.85 -8.16 -1.13
C SER A 127 8.86 -7.04 -1.31
N GLU A 128 8.84 -6.46 -2.50
CA GLU A 128 9.64 -5.31 -2.89
C GLU A 128 8.72 -4.18 -3.37
N TYR A 129 8.99 -2.97 -2.91
CA TYR A 129 8.27 -1.76 -3.29
C TYR A 129 9.01 -1.02 -4.40
N SER A 130 8.27 -0.43 -5.32
CA SER A 130 8.79 0.48 -6.34
C SER A 130 8.26 1.90 -6.12
N PRO A 131 9.12 2.89 -5.87
CA PRO A 131 8.67 4.27 -5.75
C PRO A 131 8.17 4.88 -7.07
N TYR A 132 8.56 4.28 -8.20
CA TYR A 132 8.08 4.69 -9.52
C TYR A 132 6.65 4.21 -9.78
N HIS A 133 6.38 2.93 -9.47
CA HIS A 133 5.06 2.31 -9.64
C HIS A 133 4.15 2.51 -8.42
N LYS A 134 4.70 2.97 -7.27
CA LYS A 134 3.98 3.07 -5.98
C LYS A 134 3.25 1.78 -5.61
N ASP A 135 3.81 0.68 -6.03
CA ASP A 135 3.27 -0.67 -5.89
C ASP A 135 4.33 -1.67 -5.45
N ARG A 136 3.86 -2.87 -5.14
CA ARG A 136 4.66 -4.00 -4.68
C ARG A 136 4.55 -5.21 -5.58
N ARG A 137 5.68 -5.92 -5.74
CA ARG A 137 5.71 -7.28 -6.27
C ARG A 137 6.05 -8.27 -5.18
N PHE A 138 5.57 -9.50 -5.35
CA PHE A 138 5.55 -10.51 -4.30
C PHE A 138 6.19 -11.82 -4.71
N CYS A 139 6.87 -12.47 -3.76
CA CYS A 139 7.23 -13.88 -3.80
C CYS A 139 6.63 -14.57 -2.59
N PHE A 140 6.34 -15.85 -2.71
CA PHE A 140 5.79 -16.64 -1.61
C PHE A 140 6.70 -17.82 -1.27
N LEU A 141 6.82 -18.10 0.03
CA LEU A 141 7.41 -19.34 0.51
C LEU A 141 6.32 -20.40 0.52
N CYS A 142 6.41 -21.32 -0.42
CA CYS A 142 5.52 -22.49 -0.45
C CYS A 142 6.16 -23.66 0.26
N CYS A 143 5.44 -24.23 1.20
CA CYS A 143 5.83 -25.46 1.87
C CYS A 143 4.84 -26.58 1.54
N ASN A 144 5.34 -27.75 1.24
CA ASN A 144 4.56 -28.98 1.08
C ASN A 144 5.07 -30.06 2.01
N LYS A 145 4.18 -30.97 2.39
CA LYS A 145 4.52 -32.16 3.18
C LYS A 145 4.19 -33.41 2.40
N PRO A 146 5.01 -34.46 2.45
CA PRO A 146 4.65 -35.76 1.90
C PRO A 146 3.31 -36.24 2.49
N ARG A 147 2.47 -36.87 1.66
CA ARG A 147 1.16 -37.42 2.06
C ARG A 147 0.17 -36.40 2.62
N LEU A 148 0.38 -35.09 2.45
CA LEU A 148 -0.56 -34.06 2.84
C LEU A 148 -1.23 -33.50 1.58
N PHE A 149 -2.55 -33.60 1.49
CA PHE A 149 -3.31 -33.24 0.30
C PHE A 149 -4.37 -32.18 0.63
N PRO A 150 -4.46 -31.11 -0.16
CA PRO A 150 -5.51 -30.11 0.00
C PRO A 150 -6.86 -30.66 -0.46
N HIS A 151 -7.89 -30.39 0.31
CA HIS A 151 -9.29 -30.63 -0.05
C HIS A 151 -10.18 -29.53 0.51
N ASP A 152 -11.45 -29.50 0.12
CA ASP A 152 -12.42 -28.46 0.53
C ASP A 152 -11.82 -27.05 0.40
N CYS A 153 -11.21 -26.75 -0.77
CA CYS A 153 -10.61 -25.45 -1.03
C CYS A 153 -11.68 -24.39 -1.31
N LYS A 154 -11.47 -23.19 -0.79
CA LYS A 154 -12.38 -22.04 -0.93
C LYS A 154 -11.60 -20.80 -1.27
N SER A 155 -12.10 -20.02 -2.25
CA SER A 155 -11.63 -18.68 -2.51
C SER A 155 -12.49 -17.67 -1.75
N THR A 156 -11.86 -16.75 -1.05
CA THR A 156 -12.57 -15.66 -0.39
C THR A 156 -12.89 -14.54 -1.37
N PRO A 157 -13.93 -13.73 -1.12
CA PRO A 157 -14.02 -12.41 -1.74
C PRO A 157 -12.84 -11.53 -1.28
N LEU A 158 -12.70 -10.36 -1.87
CA LEU A 158 -11.71 -9.37 -1.43
C LEU A 158 -12.02 -8.94 0.01
N GLN A 159 -11.01 -8.95 0.87
CA GLN A 159 -11.13 -8.80 2.32
C GLN A 159 -10.91 -7.37 2.82
N ASN A 160 -10.50 -6.46 1.96
CA ASN A 160 -10.40 -5.04 2.27
C ASN A 160 -10.99 -4.19 1.15
N ASN A 161 -11.44 -2.99 1.51
CA ASN A 161 -11.69 -1.91 0.55
C ASN A 161 -10.39 -1.15 0.26
N TRP A 162 -10.43 -0.28 -0.75
CA TRP A 162 -9.33 0.65 -1.04
C TRP A 162 -9.05 1.52 0.18
N ASP A 163 -7.79 1.76 0.45
CA ASP A 163 -7.28 2.58 1.56
C ASP A 163 -7.64 2.05 2.98
N ALA A 164 -8.39 0.97 3.04
CA ALA A 164 -8.86 0.40 4.30
C ALA A 164 -7.91 -0.67 4.86
N VAL A 165 -8.10 -0.97 6.13
CA VAL A 165 -7.40 -2.05 6.83
C VAL A 165 -7.73 -3.38 6.18
N LEU A 166 -6.72 -4.23 6.00
CA LEU A 166 -6.86 -5.66 5.79
C LEU A 166 -6.61 -6.36 7.13
N ASP A 167 -7.57 -7.10 7.62
CA ASP A 167 -7.39 -8.03 8.75
C ASP A 167 -8.04 -9.37 8.40
N TYR A 168 -7.29 -10.22 7.76
CA TYR A 168 -7.76 -11.54 7.39
C TYR A 168 -7.15 -12.61 8.30
N ARG A 169 -8.01 -13.39 8.96
CA ARG A 169 -7.64 -14.56 9.75
C ARG A 169 -8.12 -15.83 9.04
N VAL A 170 -7.19 -16.73 8.78
CA VAL A 170 -7.51 -18.03 8.21
C VAL A 170 -8.36 -18.82 9.22
N PRO A 171 -9.58 -19.25 8.87
CA PRO A 171 -10.44 -19.98 9.77
C PRO A 171 -9.79 -21.25 10.32
N ASN A 172 -10.24 -21.68 11.49
CA ASN A 172 -9.75 -22.93 12.09
C ASN A 172 -10.05 -24.12 11.16
N GLY A 173 -9.12 -25.06 11.07
CA GLY A 173 -9.19 -26.20 10.17
C GLY A 173 -8.75 -25.92 8.74
N TYR A 174 -8.59 -24.64 8.35
CA TYR A 174 -8.07 -24.27 7.03
C TYR A 174 -6.63 -23.80 7.11
N THR A 175 -5.95 -23.86 5.97
CA THR A 175 -4.56 -23.43 5.77
C THR A 175 -4.52 -22.56 4.52
N LEU A 176 -3.72 -21.51 4.52
CA LEU A 176 -3.57 -20.60 3.39
C LEU A 176 -2.84 -21.31 2.25
N ALA A 177 -3.52 -21.54 1.14
CA ALA A 177 -2.97 -22.21 -0.04
C ALA A 177 -2.59 -21.23 -1.16
N GLY A 178 -3.23 -20.08 -1.22
CA GLY A 178 -2.99 -19.09 -2.26
C GLY A 178 -3.51 -17.72 -1.91
N VAL A 179 -3.21 -16.76 -2.79
CA VAL A 179 -3.61 -15.35 -2.66
C VAL A 179 -3.98 -14.78 -4.03
N ASN A 180 -4.90 -13.85 -4.03
CA ASN A 180 -5.19 -13.01 -5.17
C ASN A 180 -5.22 -11.54 -4.74
N SER A 181 -4.83 -10.62 -5.65
CA SER A 181 -4.83 -9.20 -5.35
C SER A 181 -4.95 -8.39 -6.63
N HIS A 182 -5.55 -7.21 -6.52
CA HIS A 182 -5.61 -6.20 -7.57
C HIS A 182 -4.98 -4.91 -7.07
N HIS A 183 -4.25 -4.23 -7.94
CA HIS A 183 -3.75 -2.87 -7.74
C HIS A 183 -4.66 -1.88 -8.48
N ASP A 184 -4.76 -0.66 -7.96
CA ASP A 184 -5.43 0.47 -8.60
C ASP A 184 -4.51 1.68 -8.54
N ASN A 185 -4.05 2.16 -9.71
CA ASN A 185 -3.11 3.28 -9.83
C ASN A 185 -3.71 4.62 -9.38
N SER A 186 -5.05 4.73 -9.31
CA SER A 186 -5.68 5.96 -8.77
C SER A 186 -5.70 5.99 -7.24
N LYS A 187 -5.56 4.83 -6.60
CA LYS A 187 -5.52 4.64 -5.15
C LYS A 187 -4.12 4.33 -4.64
N GLU A 188 -3.24 3.92 -5.55
CA GLU A 188 -1.90 3.41 -5.20
C GLU A 188 -1.96 2.34 -4.11
N ASP A 189 -2.98 1.48 -4.21
CA ASP A 189 -3.32 0.50 -3.19
C ASP A 189 -3.70 -0.86 -3.78
N ARG A 190 -3.70 -1.90 -2.92
CA ARG A 190 -4.09 -3.27 -3.26
C ARG A 190 -5.23 -3.78 -2.39
N ARG A 191 -6.16 -4.49 -3.05
CA ARG A 191 -7.19 -5.29 -2.40
C ARG A 191 -6.82 -6.75 -2.49
N TRP A 192 -7.10 -7.51 -1.44
CA TRP A 192 -6.64 -8.88 -1.27
C TRP A 192 -7.77 -9.87 -1.05
N GLY A 193 -7.64 -11.01 -1.70
CA GLY A 193 -8.43 -12.21 -1.47
C GLY A 193 -7.50 -13.40 -1.24
N PHE A 194 -8.04 -14.48 -0.74
CA PHE A 194 -7.27 -15.64 -0.28
C PHE A 194 -7.88 -16.93 -0.78
N GLU A 195 -7.03 -17.92 -1.04
CA GLU A 195 -7.43 -19.30 -1.24
C GLU A 195 -7.00 -20.11 -0.04
N ILE A 196 -7.94 -20.79 0.58
CA ILE A 196 -7.75 -21.61 1.77
C ILE A 196 -8.22 -23.03 1.52
N CYS A 197 -7.49 -24.00 2.03
CA CYS A 197 -7.84 -25.43 1.91
C CYS A 197 -7.76 -26.10 3.27
N LYS A 198 -8.59 -27.12 3.49
CA LYS A 198 -8.31 -28.13 4.48
C LYS A 198 -7.23 -29.06 3.94
N PHE A 199 -6.48 -29.69 4.83
CA PHE A 199 -5.45 -30.64 4.44
C PHE A 199 -5.69 -31.98 5.16
N LEU A 200 -5.61 -33.04 4.38
CA LEU A 200 -5.78 -34.42 4.87
C LEU A 200 -4.45 -35.14 4.71
N SER A 201 -4.06 -35.87 5.78
CA SER A 201 -2.92 -36.75 5.74
C SER A 201 -3.41 -38.16 5.36
N CYS A 202 -2.85 -38.73 4.28
CA CYS A 202 -3.03 -40.13 3.96
C CYS A 202 -1.99 -40.97 4.70
N GLN A 203 -2.44 -41.94 5.45
CA GLN A 203 -1.58 -42.92 6.12
C GLN A 203 -0.88 -43.84 5.13
#